data_1bacb00c7faa0052d3e9dd74edcf17b7
#
_entry.id   1bacb00c7faa0052d3e9dd74edcf17b7
#
_cell.length_a   1.000
_cell.length_b   1.000
_cell.length_c   1.000
_cell.angle_alpha   90.00
_cell.angle_beta   90.00
_cell.angle_gamma   90.00
#
_symmetry.space_group_name_H-M   'P 1'
#
loop_
_entity.id
_entity.type
_entity.pdbx_description
1 polymer ?
#
loop_
_entity_poly.entity_id
_entity_poly.type
_entity_poly.pdbx_seq_one_letter_code
_entity_poly.pdbx_strand_id
1 'polypeptide(L)'
;DRFDRLSMDETPWWVEQLEKRSPIALSCLDDLPSRARNEHDILAAQNIGSLFVLPMTFRDKLWGYAGIDVIGEHRDWQNEDYQWFASLVNIINICIELQRSKREAQIERDYLQNLYRYMPLGYVRFRMIYDKTGTPVDYKVLDSNYAAEKIIGKSQADYVGRLASELEIEDMPEHLKVFTKVL
;
A
#
# COMPACT_ATOMS: atom_id res chain seq x y z
N ASP A 1 23.39 16.61 -6.89
CA ASP A 1 23.84 15.42 -6.17
C ASP A 1 24.02 14.28 -7.17
N ARG A 2 25.27 13.78 -7.24
CA ARG A 2 25.72 12.81 -8.26
C ARG A 2 25.25 11.36 -7.99
N PHE A 3 24.49 11.18 -6.89
CA PHE A 3 24.05 9.87 -6.37
C PHE A 3 22.65 9.44 -6.76
N ASP A 4 21.86 10.31 -7.39
CA ASP A 4 20.44 10.04 -7.57
C ASP A 4 20.10 9.07 -8.72
N ARG A 5 21.08 8.61 -9.52
CA ARG A 5 20.78 7.71 -10.67
C ARG A 5 21.99 6.88 -11.09
N LEU A 6 22.43 5.92 -10.29
CA LEU A 6 23.22 4.82 -10.84
C LEU A 6 22.26 3.96 -11.69
N SER A 7 22.57 3.89 -12.98
CA SER A 7 21.81 3.00 -13.87
C SER A 7 22.16 1.55 -13.56
N MET A 8 21.17 0.67 -13.56
CA MET A 8 21.39 -0.78 -13.42
C MET A 8 22.32 -1.32 -14.50
N ASP A 9 22.37 -0.66 -15.67
CA ASP A 9 23.27 -1.02 -16.78
C ASP A 9 24.75 -0.69 -16.48
N GLU A 10 25.02 0.23 -15.56
CA GLU A 10 26.37 0.62 -15.16
C GLU A 10 26.95 -0.28 -14.07
N THR A 11 26.14 -1.08 -13.39
CA THR A 11 26.53 -1.95 -12.28
C THR A 11 26.03 -3.39 -12.44
N PRO A 12 26.39 -4.09 -13.54
CA PRO A 12 25.81 -5.39 -13.87
C PRO A 12 26.16 -6.49 -12.87
N TRP A 13 27.38 -6.50 -12.31
CA TRP A 13 27.77 -7.48 -11.29
C TRP A 13 26.98 -7.27 -9.99
N TRP A 14 26.79 -6.01 -9.60
CA TRP A 14 26.05 -5.64 -8.41
C TRP A 14 24.60 -6.12 -8.51
N VAL A 15 23.94 -5.82 -9.62
CA VAL A 15 22.59 -6.25 -9.90
C VAL A 15 22.46 -7.78 -9.84
N GLU A 16 23.39 -8.51 -10.47
CA GLU A 16 23.42 -9.97 -10.44
C GLU A 16 23.48 -10.53 -9.00
N GLN A 17 24.29 -9.94 -8.10
CA GLN A 17 24.37 -10.37 -6.71
C GLN A 17 23.07 -10.10 -5.95
N LEU A 18 22.51 -8.90 -6.12
CA LEU A 18 21.28 -8.49 -5.43
C LEU A 18 20.06 -9.29 -5.91
N GLU A 19 19.98 -9.62 -7.20
CA GLU A 19 18.93 -10.50 -7.75
C GLU A 19 18.99 -11.92 -7.17
N LYS A 20 20.19 -12.42 -6.91
CA LYS A 20 20.41 -13.68 -6.20
C LYS A 20 20.11 -13.60 -4.71
N ARG A 21 19.72 -12.42 -4.22
CA ARG A 21 19.50 -12.14 -2.80
C ARG A 21 20.77 -12.35 -1.95
N SER A 22 21.91 -12.24 -2.57
CA SER A 22 23.20 -12.37 -1.88
C SER A 22 23.65 -11.03 -1.31
N PRO A 23 24.05 -10.99 -0.04
CA PRO A 23 24.72 -9.82 0.52
C PRO A 23 26.01 -9.53 -0.25
N ILE A 24 26.37 -8.25 -0.37
CA ILE A 24 27.67 -7.84 -0.86
C ILE A 24 28.43 -7.27 0.33
N ALA A 25 29.50 -7.95 0.73
CA ALA A 25 30.39 -7.52 1.80
C ALA A 25 31.81 -7.44 1.24
N LEU A 26 32.36 -6.25 1.20
CA LEU A 26 33.71 -5.99 0.72
C LEU A 26 34.51 -5.33 1.83
N SER A 27 35.54 -6.01 2.30
CA SER A 27 36.51 -5.44 3.26
C SER A 27 37.50 -4.52 2.58
N CYS A 28 37.74 -4.74 1.28
CA CYS A 28 38.56 -3.93 0.41
C CYS A 28 37.99 -3.92 -1.01
N LEU A 29 38.17 -2.84 -1.78
CA LEU A 29 37.73 -2.80 -3.18
C LEU A 29 38.49 -3.83 -4.07
N ASP A 30 39.70 -4.20 -3.69
CA ASP A 30 40.47 -5.22 -4.39
C ASP A 30 39.83 -6.63 -4.31
N ASP A 31 38.89 -6.85 -3.40
CA ASP A 31 38.10 -8.08 -3.28
C ASP A 31 37.06 -8.22 -4.40
N LEU A 32 36.78 -7.15 -5.14
CA LEU A 32 35.88 -7.20 -6.28
C LEU A 32 36.44 -8.08 -7.41
N PRO A 33 35.60 -8.95 -8.00
CA PRO A 33 36.02 -9.75 -9.14
C PRO A 33 36.34 -8.85 -10.36
N SER A 34 37.26 -9.28 -11.20
CA SER A 34 37.69 -8.51 -12.38
C SER A 34 36.55 -8.12 -13.34
N ARG A 35 35.44 -8.86 -13.31
CA ARG A 35 34.20 -8.53 -14.07
C ARG A 35 33.41 -7.36 -13.49
N ALA A 36 33.66 -6.96 -12.25
CA ALA A 36 33.02 -5.83 -11.56
C ALA A 36 33.87 -4.55 -11.63
N ARG A 37 34.58 -4.36 -12.76
CA ARG A 37 35.47 -3.21 -12.94
C ARG A 37 34.76 -1.87 -12.91
N ASN A 38 33.56 -1.79 -13.48
CA ASN A 38 32.78 -0.56 -13.46
C ASN A 38 32.38 -0.19 -12.04
N GLU A 39 31.93 -1.18 -11.25
CA GLU A 39 31.60 -1.01 -9.85
C GLU A 39 32.82 -0.55 -9.05
N HIS A 40 33.99 -1.17 -9.29
CA HIS A 40 35.23 -0.76 -8.65
C HIS A 40 35.55 0.71 -8.93
N ASP A 41 35.49 1.14 -10.20
CA ASP A 41 35.82 2.51 -10.61
C ASP A 41 34.83 3.54 -10.00
N ILE A 42 33.56 3.19 -9.90
CA ILE A 42 32.52 4.02 -9.25
C ILE A 42 32.81 4.17 -7.76
N LEU A 43 33.10 3.08 -7.05
CA LEU A 43 33.39 3.09 -5.61
C LEU A 43 34.68 3.80 -5.29
N ALA A 44 35.73 3.57 -6.08
CA ALA A 44 37.05 4.23 -5.94
C ALA A 44 36.89 5.76 -6.15
N ALA A 45 36.11 6.20 -7.13
CA ALA A 45 35.86 7.62 -7.37
C ALA A 45 35.14 8.32 -6.19
N GLN A 46 34.49 7.55 -5.34
CA GLN A 46 33.81 8.01 -4.12
C GLN A 46 34.66 7.87 -2.85
N ASN A 47 35.90 7.39 -3.02
CA ASN A 47 36.84 7.08 -1.93
C ASN A 47 36.25 6.07 -0.91
N ILE A 48 35.42 5.11 -1.38
CA ILE A 48 34.88 4.03 -0.54
C ILE A 48 36.00 2.99 -0.37
N GLY A 49 36.36 2.67 0.86
CA GLY A 49 37.38 1.68 1.20
C GLY A 49 36.82 0.29 1.44
N SER A 50 35.64 0.24 2.06
CA SER A 50 34.91 -1.00 2.31
C SER A 50 33.40 -0.74 2.32
N LEU A 51 32.59 -1.76 2.08
CA LEU A 51 31.15 -1.61 2.06
C LEU A 51 30.41 -2.90 2.43
N PHE A 52 29.19 -2.73 2.88
CA PHE A 52 28.29 -3.83 3.15
C PHE A 52 26.87 -3.50 2.66
N VAL A 53 26.33 -4.32 1.76
CA VAL A 53 25.04 -4.09 1.10
C VAL A 53 24.14 -5.30 1.24
N LEU A 54 22.87 -5.03 1.55
CA LEU A 54 21.84 -6.04 1.66
C LEU A 54 20.71 -5.74 0.65
N PRO A 55 20.18 -6.77 -0.03
CA PRO A 55 19.03 -6.62 -0.90
C PRO A 55 17.76 -6.37 -0.10
N MET A 56 16.87 -5.53 -0.62
CA MET A 56 15.54 -5.28 -0.11
C MET A 56 14.52 -5.88 -1.05
N THR A 57 13.59 -6.68 -0.51
CA THR A 57 12.60 -7.40 -1.28
C THR A 57 11.18 -7.00 -0.90
N PHE A 58 10.28 -7.02 -1.88
CA PHE A 58 8.85 -6.85 -1.69
C PHE A 58 8.10 -7.92 -2.49
N ARG A 59 7.23 -8.70 -1.82
CA ARG A 59 6.51 -9.82 -2.44
C ARG A 59 7.44 -10.72 -3.27
N ASP A 60 8.55 -11.09 -2.69
CA ASP A 60 9.62 -11.90 -3.32
C ASP A 60 10.31 -11.28 -4.53
N LYS A 61 10.14 -10.00 -4.79
CA LYS A 61 10.86 -9.29 -5.86
C LYS A 61 11.86 -8.32 -5.25
N LEU A 62 13.05 -8.28 -5.83
CA LEU A 62 14.01 -7.23 -5.52
C LEU A 62 13.43 -5.88 -5.92
N TRP A 63 13.42 -4.92 -5.00
CA TRP A 63 12.94 -3.57 -5.28
C TRP A 63 13.96 -2.48 -4.92
N GLY A 64 15.04 -2.86 -4.25
CA GLY A 64 16.10 -1.96 -3.85
C GLY A 64 17.16 -2.67 -3.02
N TYR A 65 18.04 -1.89 -2.46
CA TYR A 65 19.09 -2.34 -1.55
C TYR A 65 19.35 -1.26 -0.50
N ALA A 66 19.98 -1.66 0.59
CA ALA A 66 20.53 -0.76 1.60
C ALA A 66 21.98 -1.11 1.83
N GLY A 67 22.82 -0.09 1.98
CA GLY A 67 24.26 -0.26 2.17
C GLY A 67 24.82 0.63 3.25
N ILE A 68 25.98 0.23 3.75
CA ILE A 68 26.85 0.99 4.63
C ILE A 68 28.21 1.07 3.94
N ASP A 69 28.69 2.28 3.72
CA ASP A 69 29.98 2.56 3.10
C ASP A 69 30.95 3.12 4.14
N VAL A 70 32.19 2.67 4.09
CA VAL A 70 33.30 3.21 4.90
C VAL A 70 34.24 3.96 3.97
N ILE A 71 34.40 5.26 4.26
CA ILE A 71 35.19 6.16 3.42
C ILE A 71 36.66 6.06 3.80
N GLY A 72 37.52 5.78 2.82
CA GLY A 72 39.00 5.84 2.93
C GLY A 72 39.61 4.76 3.81
N GLU A 73 38.85 3.87 4.42
CA GLU A 73 39.34 2.86 5.34
C GLU A 73 38.87 1.46 4.96
N HIS A 74 39.71 0.46 5.26
CA HIS A 74 39.35 -0.94 5.19
C HIS A 74 38.68 -1.37 6.51
N ARG A 75 37.60 -2.16 6.39
CA ARG A 75 36.91 -2.72 7.52
C ARG A 75 36.59 -4.20 7.28
N ASP A 76 37.03 -5.05 8.18
CA ASP A 76 36.60 -6.44 8.22
C ASP A 76 35.21 -6.55 8.82
N TRP A 77 34.26 -7.02 7.99
CA TRP A 77 32.86 -7.19 8.40
C TRP A 77 32.72 -8.44 9.26
N GLN A 78 32.20 -8.26 10.49
CA GLN A 78 31.96 -9.35 11.42
C GLN A 78 30.53 -9.86 11.35
N ASN A 79 30.28 -11.04 11.93
CA ASN A 79 28.93 -11.61 11.94
C ASN A 79 27.93 -10.72 12.70
N GLU A 80 28.37 -10.01 13.72
CA GLU A 80 27.58 -9.04 14.47
C GLU A 80 27.15 -7.85 13.63
N ASP A 81 28.04 -7.35 12.75
CA ASP A 81 27.71 -6.28 11.80
C ASP A 81 26.61 -6.74 10.85
N TYR A 82 26.73 -7.97 10.34
CA TYR A 82 25.70 -8.58 9.50
C TYR A 82 24.35 -8.66 10.21
N GLN A 83 24.31 -9.24 11.41
CA GLN A 83 23.07 -9.44 12.15
C GLN A 83 22.38 -8.11 12.50
N TRP A 84 23.16 -7.14 12.96
CA TRP A 84 22.67 -5.81 13.27
C TRP A 84 22.09 -5.12 12.04
N PHE A 85 22.86 -5.08 10.95
CA PHE A 85 22.43 -4.38 9.74
C PHE A 85 21.26 -5.08 9.05
N ALA A 86 21.26 -6.41 9.00
CA ALA A 86 20.14 -7.18 8.48
C ALA A 86 18.84 -6.90 9.26
N SER A 87 18.92 -6.79 10.58
CA SER A 87 17.78 -6.44 11.43
C SER A 87 17.25 -5.05 11.09
N LEU A 88 18.13 -4.06 10.93
CA LEU A 88 17.76 -2.70 10.54
C LEU A 88 17.10 -2.67 9.16
N VAL A 89 17.71 -3.31 8.17
CA VAL A 89 17.20 -3.38 6.80
C VAL A 89 15.83 -4.07 6.76
N ASN A 90 15.64 -5.14 7.53
CA ASN A 90 14.34 -5.81 7.64
C ASN A 90 13.26 -4.90 8.21
N ILE A 91 13.55 -4.14 9.26
CA ILE A 91 12.61 -3.16 9.83
C ILE A 91 12.22 -2.12 8.79
N ILE A 92 13.20 -1.54 8.09
CA ILE A 92 12.97 -0.57 7.03
C ILE A 92 12.11 -1.17 5.92
N ASN A 93 12.43 -2.39 5.50
CA ASN A 93 11.67 -3.10 4.46
C ASN A 93 10.20 -3.29 4.86
N ILE A 94 9.96 -3.77 6.09
CA ILE A 94 8.59 -3.94 6.63
C ILE A 94 7.85 -2.61 6.67
N CYS A 95 8.50 -1.52 7.10
CA CYS A 95 7.89 -0.20 7.14
C CYS A 95 7.45 0.27 5.74
N ILE A 96 8.31 0.08 4.74
CA ILE A 96 8.02 0.46 3.35
C ILE A 96 6.90 -0.41 2.77
N GLU A 97 6.91 -1.71 3.02
CA GLU A 97 5.84 -2.62 2.63
C GLU A 97 4.49 -2.20 3.22
N LEU A 98 4.47 -1.88 4.50
CA LEU A 98 3.26 -1.41 5.18
C LEU A 98 2.74 -0.10 4.60
N GLN A 99 3.62 0.85 4.31
CA GLN A 99 3.22 2.12 3.69
C GLN A 99 2.65 1.92 2.27
N ARG A 100 3.28 1.06 1.46
CA ARG A 100 2.78 0.72 0.11
C ARG A 100 1.41 0.06 0.16
N SER A 101 1.24 -0.94 1.03
CA SER A 101 -0.03 -1.64 1.20
C SER A 101 -1.16 -0.69 1.66
N LYS A 102 -0.87 0.22 2.60
CA LYS A 102 -1.84 1.26 3.01
C LYS A 102 -2.22 2.18 1.86
N ARG A 103 -1.25 2.57 1.04
CA ARG A 103 -1.50 3.44 -0.12
C ARG A 103 -2.34 2.76 -1.19
N GLU A 104 -2.04 1.49 -1.51
CA GLU A 104 -2.84 0.69 -2.44
C GLU A 104 -4.29 0.57 -1.96
N ALA A 105 -4.50 0.22 -0.69
CA ALA A 105 -5.83 0.12 -0.08
C ALA A 105 -6.58 1.47 -0.08
N GLN A 106 -5.88 2.59 0.09
CA GLN A 106 -6.48 3.91 0.03
C GLN A 106 -6.92 4.27 -1.40
N ILE A 107 -6.08 4.02 -2.39
CA ILE A 107 -6.41 4.26 -3.81
C ILE A 107 -7.64 3.44 -4.22
N GLU A 108 -7.70 2.17 -3.84
CA GLU A 108 -8.84 1.30 -4.13
C GLU A 108 -10.12 1.81 -3.44
N ARG A 109 -10.02 2.22 -2.18
CA ARG A 109 -11.14 2.82 -1.44
C ARG A 109 -11.65 4.09 -2.13
N ASP A 110 -10.74 4.99 -2.50
CA ASP A 110 -11.09 6.26 -3.17
C ASP A 110 -11.74 5.99 -4.53
N TYR A 111 -11.24 5.00 -5.28
CA TYR A 111 -11.84 4.57 -6.54
C TYR A 111 -13.28 4.06 -6.34
N LEU A 112 -13.49 3.15 -5.37
CA LEU A 112 -14.84 2.64 -5.06
C LEU A 112 -15.78 3.74 -4.59
N GLN A 113 -15.30 4.67 -3.76
CA GLN A 113 -16.09 5.82 -3.33
C GLN A 113 -16.48 6.72 -4.50
N ASN A 114 -15.58 6.96 -5.43
CA ASN A 114 -15.87 7.75 -6.62
C ASN A 114 -16.88 7.05 -7.54
N LEU A 115 -16.71 5.74 -7.78
CA LEU A 115 -17.70 4.95 -8.52
C LEU A 115 -19.09 5.07 -7.89
N TYR A 116 -19.18 4.86 -6.58
CA TYR A 116 -20.41 4.97 -5.82
C TYR A 116 -21.04 6.38 -5.92
N ARG A 117 -20.20 7.41 -5.77
CA ARG A 117 -20.66 8.81 -5.78
C ARG A 117 -21.19 9.26 -7.13
N TYR A 118 -20.50 8.87 -8.22
CA TYR A 118 -20.78 9.33 -9.56
C TYR A 118 -21.58 8.32 -10.41
N MET A 119 -21.98 7.19 -9.84
CA MET A 119 -22.89 6.24 -10.46
C MET A 119 -24.15 6.96 -10.93
N PRO A 120 -24.63 6.75 -12.19
CA PRO A 120 -25.84 7.42 -12.69
C PRO A 120 -27.14 6.85 -12.11
N LEU A 121 -27.05 5.71 -11.43
CA LEU A 121 -28.19 5.05 -10.79
C LEU A 121 -28.28 5.45 -9.32
N GLY A 122 -29.49 5.77 -8.85
CA GLY A 122 -29.77 6.01 -7.43
C GLY A 122 -29.51 4.73 -6.61
N TYR A 123 -28.64 4.84 -5.62
CA TYR A 123 -28.35 3.77 -4.67
C TYR A 123 -28.73 4.21 -3.27
N VAL A 124 -29.51 3.40 -2.58
CA VAL A 124 -29.86 3.59 -1.18
C VAL A 124 -29.65 2.28 -0.44
N ARG A 125 -28.93 2.33 0.67
CA ARG A 125 -28.77 1.19 1.57
C ARG A 125 -29.54 1.45 2.85
N PHE A 126 -30.31 0.47 3.26
CA PHE A 126 -31.13 0.56 4.48
C PHE A 126 -31.01 -0.73 5.31
N ARG A 127 -31.41 -0.63 6.57
CA ARG A 127 -31.55 -1.74 7.51
C ARG A 127 -33.01 -1.89 7.88
N MET A 128 -33.57 -3.08 7.66
CA MET A 128 -34.91 -3.41 8.06
C MET A 128 -35.01 -3.51 9.57
N ILE A 129 -36.15 -3.08 10.11
CA ILE A 129 -36.54 -3.19 11.52
C ILE A 129 -37.74 -4.11 11.59
N TYR A 130 -37.62 -5.13 12.43
CA TYR A 130 -38.62 -6.18 12.59
C TYR A 130 -39.28 -6.07 13.97
N ASP A 131 -40.55 -6.43 14.06
CA ASP A 131 -41.23 -6.62 15.32
C ASP A 131 -40.87 -7.96 15.99
N LYS A 132 -41.51 -8.25 17.14
CA LYS A 132 -41.26 -9.49 17.90
C LYS A 132 -41.71 -10.77 17.16
N THR A 133 -42.53 -10.64 16.13
CA THR A 133 -43.02 -11.74 15.28
C THR A 133 -42.17 -11.98 14.05
N GLY A 134 -41.14 -11.13 13.81
CA GLY A 134 -40.30 -11.19 12.62
C GLY A 134 -40.92 -10.46 11.42
N THR A 135 -41.96 -9.66 11.63
CA THR A 135 -42.59 -8.87 10.57
C THR A 135 -41.84 -7.54 10.43
N PRO A 136 -41.47 -7.12 9.20
CA PRO A 136 -40.83 -5.82 8.98
C PRO A 136 -41.85 -4.70 9.26
N VAL A 137 -41.46 -3.79 10.13
CA VAL A 137 -42.31 -2.66 10.57
C VAL A 137 -41.78 -1.31 10.17
N ASP A 138 -40.46 -1.22 9.90
CA ASP A 138 -39.80 0.02 9.50
C ASP A 138 -38.43 -0.29 8.84
N TYR A 139 -37.78 0.75 8.35
CA TYR A 139 -36.38 0.65 7.95
C TYR A 139 -35.62 1.94 8.24
N LYS A 140 -34.34 1.79 8.55
CA LYS A 140 -33.41 2.90 8.75
C LYS A 140 -32.55 3.07 7.51
N VAL A 141 -32.50 4.28 6.94
CA VAL A 141 -31.58 4.60 5.84
C VAL A 141 -30.16 4.69 6.38
N LEU A 142 -29.26 3.88 5.86
CA LEU A 142 -27.86 3.82 6.31
C LEU A 142 -26.95 4.66 5.43
N ASP A 143 -27.24 4.74 4.13
CA ASP A 143 -26.37 5.35 3.15
C ASP A 143 -27.11 5.56 1.84
N SER A 144 -26.67 6.54 1.03
CA SER A 144 -27.18 6.77 -0.32
C SER A 144 -26.13 7.52 -1.17
N ASN A 145 -26.22 7.42 -2.49
CA ASN A 145 -25.34 8.14 -3.41
C ASN A 145 -25.98 9.45 -3.92
N TYR A 146 -25.18 10.24 -4.63
CA TYR A 146 -25.63 11.54 -5.16
C TYR A 146 -26.78 11.43 -6.18
N ALA A 147 -26.81 10.35 -6.97
CA ALA A 147 -27.92 10.11 -7.91
C ALA A 147 -29.25 9.87 -7.18
N ALA A 148 -29.22 9.13 -6.04
CA ALA A 148 -30.40 8.95 -5.19
C ALA A 148 -30.88 10.28 -4.61
N GLU A 149 -29.98 11.16 -4.17
CA GLU A 149 -30.34 12.51 -3.70
C GLU A 149 -31.14 13.29 -4.76
N LYS A 150 -30.67 13.26 -6.02
CA LYS A 150 -31.38 13.90 -7.13
C LYS A 150 -32.74 13.28 -7.44
N ILE A 151 -32.85 11.95 -7.35
CA ILE A 151 -34.11 11.23 -7.61
C ILE A 151 -35.12 11.49 -6.48
N ILE A 152 -34.65 11.47 -5.23
CA ILE A 152 -35.48 11.68 -4.03
C ILE A 152 -35.86 13.17 -3.89
N GLY A 153 -35.03 14.09 -4.40
CA GLY A 153 -35.24 15.53 -4.29
C GLY A 153 -34.94 16.10 -2.90
N LYS A 154 -34.26 15.35 -2.04
CA LYS A 154 -33.86 15.73 -0.69
C LYS A 154 -32.37 15.53 -0.51
N SER A 155 -31.71 16.36 0.31
CA SER A 155 -30.30 16.16 0.64
C SER A 155 -30.10 14.87 1.45
N GLN A 156 -28.99 14.19 1.25
CA GLN A 156 -28.61 13.00 2.05
C GLN A 156 -28.67 13.29 3.55
N ALA A 157 -28.28 14.50 3.97
CA ALA A 157 -28.31 14.92 5.37
C ALA A 157 -29.74 14.91 5.97
N ASP A 158 -30.77 14.99 5.12
CA ASP A 158 -32.16 15.04 5.57
C ASP A 158 -32.77 13.65 5.85
N TYR A 159 -32.20 12.59 5.25
CA TYR A 159 -32.80 11.25 5.35
C TYR A 159 -31.82 10.14 5.76
N VAL A 160 -30.51 10.28 5.54
CA VAL A 160 -29.52 9.28 5.98
C VAL A 160 -29.43 9.29 7.50
N GLY A 161 -29.50 8.11 8.10
CA GLY A 161 -29.51 7.91 9.55
C GLY A 161 -30.88 7.99 10.20
N ARG A 162 -31.94 8.30 9.46
CA ARG A 162 -33.32 8.38 9.96
C ARG A 162 -34.13 7.12 9.66
N LEU A 163 -35.24 6.96 10.40
CA LEU A 163 -36.22 5.94 10.15
C LEU A 163 -37.17 6.38 9.02
N ALA A 164 -37.65 5.43 8.23
CA ALA A 164 -38.61 5.74 7.18
C ALA A 164 -39.92 6.36 7.73
N SER A 165 -40.35 5.92 8.89
CA SER A 165 -41.47 6.50 9.60
C SER A 165 -41.31 7.98 9.99
N GLU A 166 -40.06 8.45 10.14
CA GLU A 166 -39.73 9.85 10.44
C GLU A 166 -39.69 10.73 9.20
N LEU A 167 -39.66 10.12 8.02
CA LEU A 167 -39.40 10.81 6.72
C LEU A 167 -40.70 11.15 5.97
N GLU A 168 -41.87 10.80 6.54
CA GLU A 168 -43.19 11.02 5.91
C GLU A 168 -43.23 10.50 4.46
N ILE A 169 -42.74 9.28 4.24
CA ILE A 169 -42.68 8.65 2.92
C ILE A 169 -44.12 8.22 2.57
N GLU A 170 -44.65 8.78 1.46
CA GLU A 170 -45.89 8.31 0.87
C GLU A 170 -45.75 6.84 0.46
N ASP A 171 -46.74 6.01 0.70
CA ASP A 171 -46.81 4.57 0.39
C ASP A 171 -45.77 3.67 1.14
N MET A 172 -45.30 4.08 2.32
CA MET A 172 -44.40 3.29 3.14
C MET A 172 -44.85 1.82 3.35
N PRO A 173 -46.12 1.50 3.52
CA PRO A 173 -46.61 0.12 3.62
C PRO A 173 -46.35 -0.71 2.36
N GLU A 174 -46.39 -0.11 1.19
CA GLU A 174 -46.05 -0.79 -0.09
C GLU A 174 -44.59 -1.05 -0.21
N HIS A 175 -43.74 -0.09 0.14
CA HIS A 175 -42.29 -0.27 0.19
C HIS A 175 -41.89 -1.45 1.09
N LEU A 176 -42.44 -1.56 2.27
CA LEU A 176 -42.19 -2.68 3.19
C LEU A 176 -42.62 -4.03 2.58
N LYS A 177 -43.75 -4.09 1.85
CA LYS A 177 -44.19 -5.30 1.15
C LYS A 177 -43.27 -5.72 0.02
N VAL A 178 -42.72 -4.75 -0.72
CA VAL A 178 -41.74 -5.04 -1.82
C VAL A 178 -40.49 -5.63 -1.24
N PHE A 179 -39.96 -5.03 -0.16
CA PHE A 179 -38.73 -5.52 0.47
C PHE A 179 -38.91 -6.90 1.11
N THR A 180 -40.09 -7.22 1.65
CA THR A 180 -40.38 -8.55 2.21
C THR A 180 -40.41 -9.67 1.17
N LYS A 181 -40.65 -9.33 -0.11
CA LYS A 181 -40.63 -10.32 -1.23
C LYS A 181 -39.24 -10.63 -1.78
N VAL A 182 -38.25 -9.80 -1.47
CA VAL A 182 -36.90 -9.90 -1.99
C VAL A 182 -35.93 -10.54 -0.98
N LEU A 183 -36.34 -10.62 0.28
CA LEU A 183 -35.62 -11.28 1.37
C LEU A 183 -36.14 -12.70 1.59
#